data_b1f49ae6c59002a77b5fe7c1b828c44f
#
_entry.id   b1f49ae6c59002a77b5fe7c1b828c44f
#
_cell.length_a   1.000
_cell.length_b   1.000
_cell.length_c   1.000
_cell.angle_alpha   90.00
_cell.angle_beta   90.00
_cell.angle_gamma   90.00
#
_symmetry.space_group_name_H-M   'P 1'
#
loop_
_entity.id
_entity.type
_entity.pdbx_description
1 polymer ?
#
loop_
_entity_poly.entity_id
_entity_poly.type
_entity_poly.pdbx_seq_one_letter_code
_entity_poly.pdbx_strand_id
1 'polypeptide(L)'
;CPEFSTNGMLPKCWRRQNGKIYLYKGGTSGFSNLGFEPYSELYAYQVAQAMGVNAIRYTLTKDLKKTLCSKCELFTSKEYSYLPIGQLVPKGGMKAIREYYMELGQPFVDALEDMLVFDAVICNTDRHLGNFGVLVDNKTNKIAAPAPLFDHGNSLFSLGGTDLWDNQKAFDEYARTLLPLAYDDFFAAAKSAMKPRHRTMLHKLLDFHFDRRATRYNLPPNRLKMIEKEVQRRARVLLG
;
A
#
# COMPACT_ATOMS: atom_id res chain seq x y z
N CYS A 1 -6.15 -13.05 23.02
CA CYS A 1 -6.21 -12.58 21.61
C CYS A 1 -7.66 -12.39 21.22
N PRO A 2 -8.07 -11.29 20.62
CA PRO A 2 -9.40 -11.19 20.06
C PRO A 2 -9.54 -12.19 18.92
N GLU A 3 -10.69 -12.86 18.85
CA GLU A 3 -11.04 -13.90 17.88
C GLU A 3 -11.24 -13.39 16.44
N PHE A 4 -10.89 -12.14 16.17
CA PHE A 4 -10.95 -11.58 14.83
C PHE A 4 -9.70 -11.95 14.03
N SER A 5 -9.77 -13.06 13.30
CA SER A 5 -8.76 -13.39 12.29
C SER A 5 -8.94 -12.43 11.10
N THR A 6 -7.91 -11.66 10.81
CA THR A 6 -7.79 -11.01 9.51
C THR A 6 -7.13 -12.01 8.55
N ASN A 7 -7.62 -12.12 7.31
CA ASN A 7 -7.00 -12.94 6.28
C ASN A 7 -5.53 -12.51 6.07
N GLY A 8 -4.65 -13.47 5.81
CA GLY A 8 -3.24 -13.25 5.52
C GLY A 8 -2.27 -13.95 6.48
N MET A 9 -1.08 -14.29 5.99
CA MET A 9 -0.11 -15.19 6.65
C MET A 9 0.78 -14.51 7.69
N LEU A 10 0.88 -13.18 7.71
CA LEU A 10 1.78 -12.48 8.63
C LEU A 10 1.25 -12.48 10.07
N PRO A 11 2.13 -12.58 11.08
CA PRO A 11 1.73 -12.45 12.48
C PRO A 11 1.06 -11.10 12.72
N LYS A 12 -0.13 -11.11 13.31
CA LYS A 12 -0.88 -9.88 13.58
C LYS A 12 -1.72 -9.99 14.84
N CYS A 13 -1.97 -8.85 15.48
CA CYS A 13 -2.88 -8.76 16.60
C CYS A 13 -3.56 -7.39 16.68
N TRP A 14 -4.77 -7.37 17.20
CA TRP A 14 -5.51 -6.18 17.54
C TRP A 14 -5.27 -5.78 18.99
N ARG A 15 -5.10 -4.49 19.25
CA ARG A 15 -4.98 -3.95 20.62
C ARG A 15 -5.78 -2.67 20.76
N ARG A 16 -6.47 -2.55 21.89
CA ARG A 16 -7.10 -1.29 22.30
C ARG A 16 -6.07 -0.46 23.07
N GLN A 17 -5.91 0.81 22.71
CA GLN A 17 -5.01 1.76 23.35
C GLN A 17 -5.64 3.16 23.30
N ASN A 18 -5.80 3.81 24.46
CA ASN A 18 -6.42 5.14 24.58
C ASN A 18 -7.77 5.27 23.85
N GLY A 19 -8.65 4.28 24.01
CA GLY A 19 -9.97 4.27 23.39
C GLY A 19 -10.01 3.88 21.91
N LYS A 20 -8.88 3.79 21.24
CA LYS A 20 -8.74 3.41 19.83
C LYS A 20 -8.29 1.95 19.67
N ILE A 21 -8.61 1.36 18.54
CA ILE A 21 -8.20 -0.01 18.18
C ILE A 21 -7.10 0.09 17.12
N TYR A 22 -6.02 -0.65 17.34
CA TYR A 22 -4.87 -0.68 16.44
C TYR A 22 -4.56 -2.10 16.00
N LEU A 23 -4.25 -2.27 14.71
CA LEU A 23 -3.63 -3.46 14.17
C LEU A 23 -2.11 -3.35 14.31
N TYR A 24 -1.50 -4.39 14.86
CA TYR A 24 -0.05 -4.62 14.86
C TYR A 24 0.22 -5.77 13.91
N LYS A 25 1.08 -5.55 12.91
CA LYS A 25 1.38 -6.53 11.86
C LYS A 25 2.90 -6.70 11.78
N GLY A 26 3.37 -7.90 12.04
CA GLY A 26 4.78 -8.28 11.90
C GLY A 26 5.16 -8.53 10.44
N GLY A 27 6.44 -8.80 10.21
CA GLY A 27 6.95 -9.26 8.94
C GLY A 27 7.09 -10.79 8.89
N THR A 28 7.41 -11.31 7.73
CA THR A 28 7.76 -12.71 7.50
C THR A 28 8.98 -13.10 8.34
N SER A 29 8.97 -14.29 8.91
CA SER A 29 10.09 -14.83 9.70
C SER A 29 10.74 -16.03 9.00
N GLY A 30 12.01 -16.27 9.29
CA GLY A 30 12.72 -17.50 8.86
C GLY A 30 14.01 -17.28 8.08
N PHE A 31 14.16 -16.20 7.34
CA PHE A 31 15.39 -15.90 6.58
C PHE A 31 15.83 -14.44 6.78
N SER A 32 17.12 -14.18 6.64
CA SER A 32 17.74 -12.86 6.89
C SER A 32 17.26 -11.72 5.96
N ASN A 33 16.75 -12.07 4.79
CA ASN A 33 16.24 -11.14 3.79
C ASN A 33 14.72 -10.91 3.87
N LEU A 34 14.04 -11.48 4.87
CA LEU A 34 12.60 -11.35 5.09
C LEU A 34 12.30 -10.44 6.28
N GLY A 35 11.02 -10.11 6.46
CA GLY A 35 10.57 -9.31 7.61
C GLY A 35 10.61 -7.82 7.39
N PHE A 36 10.75 -7.36 6.15
CA PHE A 36 10.80 -5.93 5.81
C PHE A 36 9.41 -5.32 5.50
N GLU A 37 8.35 -6.11 5.52
CA GLU A 37 6.97 -5.67 5.26
C GLU A 37 6.52 -4.53 6.19
N PRO A 38 6.85 -4.50 7.52
CA PRO A 38 6.53 -3.38 8.37
C PRO A 38 7.14 -2.05 7.90
N TYR A 39 8.36 -2.08 7.37
CA TYR A 39 9.02 -0.91 6.80
C TYR A 39 8.30 -0.44 5.53
N SER A 40 7.88 -1.36 4.66
CA SER A 40 7.15 -1.04 3.44
C SER A 40 5.82 -0.36 3.75
N GLU A 41 5.09 -0.79 4.78
CA GLU A 41 3.87 -0.12 5.25
C GLU A 41 4.14 1.35 5.62
N LEU A 42 5.19 1.62 6.43
CA LEU A 42 5.53 3.00 6.81
C LEU A 42 5.95 3.85 5.62
N TYR A 43 6.89 3.33 4.80
CA TYR A 43 7.45 4.10 3.70
C TYR A 43 6.47 4.29 2.55
N ALA A 44 5.61 3.32 2.26
CA ALA A 44 4.51 3.49 1.31
C ALA A 44 3.52 4.56 1.79
N TYR A 45 3.22 4.62 3.09
CA TYR A 45 2.41 5.69 3.65
C TYR A 45 3.06 7.08 3.45
N GLN A 46 4.39 7.21 3.59
CA GLN A 46 5.07 8.48 3.32
C GLN A 46 4.97 8.90 1.84
N VAL A 47 5.05 7.95 0.91
CA VAL A 47 4.82 8.21 -0.52
C VAL A 47 3.36 8.64 -0.74
N ALA A 48 2.39 7.93 -0.15
CA ALA A 48 0.97 8.30 -0.23
C ALA A 48 0.71 9.72 0.29
N GLN A 49 1.34 10.09 1.42
CA GLN A 49 1.27 11.44 1.98
C GLN A 49 1.82 12.51 1.01
N ALA A 50 2.98 12.26 0.41
CA ALA A 50 3.58 13.19 -0.55
C ALA A 50 2.69 13.37 -1.79
N MET A 51 2.10 12.29 -2.28
CA MET A 51 1.15 12.31 -3.39
C MET A 51 -0.19 12.96 -3.01
N GLY A 52 -0.64 12.82 -1.77
CA GLY A 52 -1.98 13.19 -1.32
C GLY A 52 -3.02 12.09 -1.55
N VAL A 53 -2.58 10.84 -1.63
CA VAL A 53 -3.45 9.66 -1.76
C VAL A 53 -4.07 9.31 -0.41
N ASN A 54 -5.35 8.95 -0.41
CA ASN A 54 -6.05 8.51 0.80
C ASN A 54 -5.61 7.10 1.20
N ALA A 55 -4.65 7.01 2.10
CA ALA A 55 -4.09 5.76 2.62
C ALA A 55 -4.02 5.76 4.14
N ILE A 56 -4.08 4.57 4.73
CA ILE A 56 -3.98 4.39 6.18
C ILE A 56 -2.59 4.80 6.66
N ARG A 57 -2.57 5.54 7.77
CA ARG A 57 -1.34 5.92 8.45
C ARG A 57 -0.71 4.74 9.15
N TYR A 58 0.53 4.43 8.79
CA TYR A 58 1.35 3.44 9.48
C TYR A 58 2.48 4.08 10.28
N THR A 59 2.82 3.43 11.39
CA THR A 59 4.01 3.73 12.21
C THR A 59 4.75 2.44 12.53
N LEU A 60 6.03 2.52 12.86
CA LEU A 60 6.80 1.36 13.33
C LEU A 60 6.87 1.32 14.86
N THR A 61 6.76 0.12 15.40
CA THR A 61 6.88 -0.16 16.82
C THR A 61 7.42 -1.57 17.03
N LYS A 62 7.63 -1.95 18.29
CA LYS A 62 7.89 -3.34 18.67
C LYS A 62 6.69 -3.93 19.40
N ASP A 63 6.41 -5.19 19.16
CA ASP A 63 5.41 -5.97 19.90
C ASP A 63 5.93 -6.37 21.30
N LEU A 64 5.15 -7.18 22.05
CA LEU A 64 5.54 -7.67 23.38
C LEU A 64 6.77 -8.59 23.34
N LYS A 65 7.03 -9.26 22.22
CA LYS A 65 8.20 -10.11 22.01
C LYS A 65 9.42 -9.31 21.49
N LYS A 66 9.32 -7.97 21.47
CA LYS A 66 10.33 -7.05 20.92
C LYS A 66 10.56 -7.20 19.41
N THR A 67 9.68 -7.88 18.69
CA THR A 67 9.71 -8.01 17.24
C THR A 67 9.19 -6.71 16.60
N LEU A 68 9.86 -6.25 15.54
CA LEU A 68 9.43 -5.07 14.79
C LEU A 68 8.10 -5.36 14.10
N CYS A 69 7.17 -4.41 14.18
CA CYS A 69 5.88 -4.48 13.52
C CYS A 69 5.44 -3.10 13.04
N SER A 70 4.63 -3.06 12.02
CA SER A 70 3.83 -1.90 11.65
C SER A 70 2.61 -1.80 12.57
N LYS A 71 2.17 -0.57 12.80
CA LYS A 71 0.99 -0.26 13.60
C LYS A 71 0.14 0.74 12.84
N CYS A 72 -1.14 0.43 12.64
CA CYS A 72 -2.13 1.36 12.11
C CYS A 72 -3.40 1.37 12.96
N GLU A 73 -4.15 2.47 12.91
CA GLU A 73 -5.46 2.57 13.54
C GLU A 73 -6.50 1.82 12.69
N LEU A 74 -7.46 1.19 13.35
CA LEU A 74 -8.62 0.60 12.68
C LEU A 74 -9.41 1.71 11.96
N PHE A 75 -9.61 1.57 10.67
CA PHE A 75 -10.33 2.56 9.85
C PHE A 75 -11.85 2.30 9.74
N THR A 76 -12.31 1.16 10.22
CA THR A 76 -13.74 0.87 10.38
C THR A 76 -14.23 1.28 11.76
N SER A 77 -15.53 1.41 11.94
CA SER A 77 -16.15 1.84 13.18
C SER A 77 -17.48 1.12 13.42
N LYS A 78 -18.24 1.55 14.41
CA LYS A 78 -19.63 1.08 14.58
C LYS A 78 -20.56 1.60 13.49
N GLU A 79 -20.20 2.74 12.90
CA GLU A 79 -20.95 3.40 11.83
C GLU A 79 -20.60 2.86 10.45
N TYR A 80 -19.36 2.45 10.23
CA TYR A 80 -18.86 2.04 8.91
C TYR A 80 -18.11 0.70 8.95
N SER A 81 -18.52 -0.21 8.08
CA SER A 81 -17.82 -1.47 7.79
C SER A 81 -17.04 -1.38 6.49
N TYR A 82 -16.01 -2.19 6.36
CA TYR A 82 -15.27 -2.37 5.12
C TYR A 82 -15.83 -3.54 4.32
N LEU A 83 -16.06 -3.32 3.03
CA LEU A 83 -16.47 -4.36 2.09
C LEU A 83 -15.45 -4.42 0.93
N PRO A 84 -14.70 -5.54 0.83
CA PRO A 84 -13.71 -5.74 -0.24
C PRO A 84 -14.36 -5.74 -1.61
N ILE A 85 -13.67 -5.19 -2.63
CA ILE A 85 -14.19 -5.16 -3.99
C ILE A 85 -14.44 -6.57 -4.56
N GLY A 86 -13.64 -7.56 -4.17
CA GLY A 86 -13.81 -8.93 -4.59
C GLY A 86 -15.13 -9.59 -4.15
N GLN A 87 -15.81 -9.06 -3.13
CA GLN A 87 -17.15 -9.49 -2.74
C GLN A 87 -18.25 -8.83 -3.57
N LEU A 88 -18.00 -7.63 -4.09
CA LEU A 88 -18.93 -6.87 -4.91
C LEU A 88 -18.81 -7.25 -6.40
N VAL A 89 -17.57 -7.44 -6.86
CA VAL A 89 -17.25 -7.77 -8.27
C VAL A 89 -16.32 -8.99 -8.29
N PRO A 90 -16.86 -10.19 -8.08
CA PRO A 90 -16.05 -11.42 -7.98
C PRO A 90 -15.48 -11.92 -9.32
N LYS A 91 -15.95 -11.39 -10.44
CA LYS A 91 -15.56 -11.80 -11.81
C LYS A 91 -15.42 -10.58 -12.71
N GLY A 92 -14.69 -10.74 -13.82
CA GLY A 92 -14.56 -9.72 -14.87
C GLY A 92 -13.34 -8.80 -14.72
N GLY A 93 -12.49 -9.00 -13.68
CA GLY A 93 -11.23 -8.30 -13.50
C GLY A 93 -11.37 -6.79 -13.36
N MET A 94 -10.28 -6.06 -13.66
CA MET A 94 -10.23 -4.60 -13.49
C MET A 94 -11.23 -3.83 -14.35
N LYS A 95 -11.64 -4.38 -15.51
CA LYS A 95 -12.67 -3.77 -16.36
C LYS A 95 -14.02 -3.71 -15.64
N ALA A 96 -14.50 -4.83 -15.12
CA ALA A 96 -15.77 -4.89 -14.39
C ALA A 96 -15.73 -4.05 -13.10
N ILE A 97 -14.58 -4.01 -12.40
CA ILE A 97 -14.40 -3.15 -11.22
C ILE A 97 -14.52 -1.68 -11.59
N ARG A 98 -13.92 -1.27 -12.71
CA ARG A 98 -14.01 0.12 -13.17
C ARG A 98 -15.45 0.49 -13.54
N GLU A 99 -16.16 -0.37 -14.27
CA GLU A 99 -17.58 -0.20 -14.62
C GLU A 99 -18.43 -0.04 -13.36
N TYR A 100 -18.25 -0.93 -12.38
CA TYR A 100 -18.94 -0.86 -11.09
C TYR A 100 -18.65 0.44 -10.32
N TYR A 101 -17.38 0.89 -10.29
CA TYR A 101 -17.03 2.15 -9.63
C TYR A 101 -17.60 3.37 -10.37
N MET A 102 -17.75 3.30 -11.69
CA MET A 102 -18.45 4.37 -12.47
C MET A 102 -19.92 4.47 -12.08
N GLU A 103 -20.61 3.34 -11.82
CA GLU A 103 -21.99 3.32 -11.32
C GLU A 103 -22.11 3.96 -9.93
N LEU A 104 -21.11 3.78 -9.07
CA LEU A 104 -21.06 4.40 -7.74
C LEU A 104 -20.74 5.90 -7.76
N GLY A 105 -20.16 6.40 -8.85
CA GLY A 105 -19.86 7.80 -9.07
C GLY A 105 -18.39 8.20 -8.98
N GLN A 106 -18.11 9.46 -9.31
CA GLN A 106 -16.77 9.99 -9.53
C GLN A 106 -15.79 9.78 -8.35
N PRO A 107 -16.17 9.90 -7.05
CA PRO A 107 -15.23 9.66 -5.95
C PRO A 107 -14.64 8.23 -5.93
N PHE A 108 -15.41 7.24 -6.40
CA PHE A 108 -14.97 5.84 -6.47
C PHE A 108 -14.02 5.63 -7.65
N VAL A 109 -14.33 6.23 -8.80
CA VAL A 109 -13.45 6.22 -9.97
C VAL A 109 -12.11 6.88 -9.63
N ASP A 110 -12.16 8.03 -8.97
CA ASP A 110 -10.95 8.75 -8.54
C ASP A 110 -10.09 7.91 -7.60
N ALA A 111 -10.70 7.22 -6.63
CA ALA A 111 -9.97 6.35 -5.71
C ALA A 111 -9.31 5.14 -6.41
N LEU A 112 -9.97 4.55 -7.42
CA LEU A 112 -9.41 3.48 -8.23
C LEU A 112 -8.22 3.97 -9.07
N GLU A 113 -8.36 5.12 -9.70
CA GLU A 113 -7.31 5.74 -10.52
C GLU A 113 -6.10 6.12 -9.66
N ASP A 114 -6.33 6.73 -8.48
CA ASP A 114 -5.28 7.06 -7.51
C ASP A 114 -4.54 5.80 -7.03
N MET A 115 -5.27 4.70 -6.78
CA MET A 115 -4.68 3.41 -6.40
C MET A 115 -3.75 2.87 -7.48
N LEU A 116 -4.19 2.85 -8.74
CA LEU A 116 -3.39 2.30 -9.84
C LEU A 116 -2.10 3.10 -10.06
N VAL A 117 -2.16 4.43 -9.96
CA VAL A 117 -0.97 5.30 -10.05
C VAL A 117 -0.06 5.11 -8.84
N PHE A 118 -0.63 5.05 -7.65
CA PHE A 118 0.13 4.84 -6.41
C PHE A 118 0.83 3.49 -6.39
N ASP A 119 0.11 2.39 -6.70
CA ASP A 119 0.69 1.04 -6.74
C ASP A 119 1.81 0.93 -7.78
N ALA A 120 1.70 1.65 -8.90
CA ALA A 120 2.77 1.74 -9.89
C ALA A 120 4.02 2.44 -9.34
N VAL A 121 3.87 3.48 -8.52
CA VAL A 121 4.98 4.20 -7.89
C VAL A 121 5.67 3.36 -6.83
N ILE A 122 4.90 2.74 -5.93
CA ILE A 122 5.45 1.94 -4.81
C ILE A 122 5.76 0.50 -5.19
N CYS A 123 5.50 0.08 -6.44
CA CYS A 123 5.66 -1.31 -6.89
C CYS A 123 4.93 -2.31 -5.96
N ASN A 124 3.64 -2.13 -5.74
CA ASN A 124 2.85 -2.99 -4.87
C ASN A 124 2.45 -4.28 -5.59
N THR A 125 3.14 -5.36 -5.29
CA THR A 125 2.93 -6.66 -5.95
C THR A 125 1.75 -7.45 -5.40
N ASP A 126 1.08 -6.99 -4.32
CA ASP A 126 0.05 -7.75 -3.62
C ASP A 126 -1.29 -7.01 -3.50
N ARG A 127 -1.61 -6.13 -4.45
CA ARG A 127 -2.92 -5.51 -4.52
C ARG A 127 -3.96 -6.52 -5.00
N HIS A 128 -4.37 -7.44 -4.14
CA HIS A 128 -5.47 -8.35 -4.44
C HIS A 128 -6.84 -7.71 -4.13
N LEU A 129 -7.92 -8.32 -4.61
CA LEU A 129 -9.29 -7.79 -4.51
C LEU A 129 -9.83 -7.70 -3.06
N GLY A 130 -9.07 -8.16 -2.08
CA GLY A 130 -9.33 -8.00 -0.65
C GLY A 130 -8.73 -6.73 -0.05
N ASN A 131 -7.76 -6.09 -0.73
CA ASN A 131 -6.97 -4.97 -0.22
C ASN A 131 -7.43 -3.59 -0.71
N PHE A 132 -8.56 -3.52 -1.38
CA PHE A 132 -9.28 -2.29 -1.70
C PHE A 132 -10.76 -2.56 -1.85
N GLY A 133 -11.59 -1.52 -1.71
CA GLY A 133 -13.05 -1.67 -1.70
C GLY A 133 -13.74 -0.42 -1.21
N VAL A 134 -14.85 -0.60 -0.50
CA VAL A 134 -15.73 0.48 -0.10
C VAL A 134 -16.03 0.45 1.40
N LEU A 135 -16.41 1.59 1.94
CA LEU A 135 -17.04 1.72 3.25
C LEU A 135 -18.56 1.65 3.09
N VAL A 136 -19.19 0.86 3.94
CA VAL A 136 -20.65 0.68 4.01
C VAL A 136 -21.15 1.27 5.33
N ASP A 137 -22.18 2.08 5.26
CA ASP A 137 -22.89 2.61 6.42
C ASP A 137 -23.70 1.46 7.07
N ASN A 138 -23.36 1.12 8.30
CA ASN A 138 -23.94 -0.02 9.04
C ASN A 138 -25.41 0.18 9.43
N LYS A 139 -25.89 1.42 9.43
CA LYS A 139 -27.27 1.74 9.76
C LYS A 139 -28.20 1.60 8.55
N THR A 140 -27.69 1.98 7.38
CA THR A 140 -28.50 1.99 6.15
C THR A 140 -28.16 0.87 5.18
N ASN A 141 -27.06 0.16 5.42
CA ASN A 141 -26.47 -0.85 4.51
C ASN A 141 -26.16 -0.30 3.10
N LYS A 142 -25.91 1.01 2.99
CA LYS A 142 -25.55 1.66 1.72
C LYS A 142 -24.04 1.90 1.63
N ILE A 143 -23.51 1.80 0.43
CA ILE A 143 -22.13 2.21 0.14
C ILE A 143 -22.02 3.72 0.38
N ALA A 144 -21.06 4.12 1.22
CA ALA A 144 -20.90 5.49 1.67
C ALA A 144 -19.70 6.21 1.02
N ALA A 145 -18.57 5.51 0.87
CA ALA A 145 -17.33 6.09 0.34
C ALA A 145 -16.37 5.00 -0.15
N PRO A 146 -15.36 5.33 -0.98
CA PRO A 146 -14.23 4.44 -1.19
C PRO A 146 -13.44 4.28 0.10
N ALA A 147 -12.97 3.06 0.37
CA ALA A 147 -12.12 2.80 1.53
C ALA A 147 -10.72 3.40 1.33
N PRO A 148 -10.04 3.86 2.40
CA PRO A 148 -8.65 4.26 2.30
C PRO A 148 -7.78 3.07 1.88
N LEU A 149 -6.68 3.31 1.17
CA LEU A 149 -5.75 2.26 0.78
C LEU A 149 -4.97 1.75 2.00
N PHE A 150 -4.77 0.45 2.06
CA PHE A 150 -4.08 -0.24 3.15
C PHE A 150 -3.34 -1.47 2.62
N ASP A 151 -2.59 -2.13 3.49
CA ASP A 151 -1.82 -3.34 3.21
C ASP A 151 -0.80 -3.15 2.06
N HIS A 152 0.25 -2.37 2.38
CA HIS A 152 1.35 -2.07 1.46
C HIS A 152 2.63 -2.88 1.81
N GLY A 153 2.52 -3.94 2.61
CA GLY A 153 3.65 -4.72 3.07
C GLY A 153 4.50 -5.31 1.95
N ASN A 154 3.86 -5.74 0.86
CA ASN A 154 4.53 -6.28 -0.32
C ASN A 154 4.78 -5.21 -1.40
N SER A 155 5.21 -4.03 -0.98
CA SER A 155 5.64 -2.93 -1.84
C SER A 155 7.09 -2.55 -1.58
N LEU A 156 7.60 -1.56 -2.32
CA LEU A 156 8.91 -0.96 -2.12
C LEU A 156 10.03 -2.02 -2.01
N PHE A 157 9.89 -3.10 -2.80
CA PHE A 157 10.89 -4.17 -2.88
C PHE A 157 11.19 -4.86 -1.54
N SER A 158 10.14 -5.06 -0.70
CA SER A 158 10.24 -5.65 0.63
C SER A 158 10.93 -7.02 0.65
N LEU A 159 10.71 -7.83 -0.39
CA LEU A 159 11.28 -9.18 -0.54
C LEU A 159 12.64 -9.21 -1.25
N GLY A 160 13.20 -8.04 -1.58
CA GLY A 160 14.50 -7.94 -2.25
C GLY A 160 15.66 -8.46 -1.39
N GLY A 161 16.51 -9.29 -1.98
CA GLY A 161 17.69 -9.86 -1.35
C GLY A 161 18.72 -8.80 -0.92
N THR A 162 19.65 -9.19 -0.06
CA THR A 162 20.67 -8.28 0.50
C THR A 162 21.69 -7.83 -0.55
N ASP A 163 21.89 -8.60 -1.59
CA ASP A 163 22.81 -8.37 -2.72
C ASP A 163 22.34 -7.25 -3.68
N LEU A 164 21.08 -6.86 -3.61
CA LEU A 164 20.51 -5.85 -4.50
C LEU A 164 20.94 -4.42 -4.14
N TRP A 165 21.14 -4.13 -2.84
CA TRP A 165 21.15 -2.76 -2.31
C TRP A 165 22.44 -1.97 -2.60
N ASP A 166 23.49 -2.64 -3.04
CA ASP A 166 24.77 -2.04 -3.47
C ASP A 166 25.06 -2.31 -4.96
N ASN A 167 24.11 -2.91 -5.69
CA ASN A 167 24.23 -3.27 -7.09
C ASN A 167 23.03 -2.76 -7.90
N GLN A 168 23.19 -1.59 -8.51
CA GLN A 168 22.11 -0.97 -9.30
C GLN A 168 21.61 -1.87 -10.43
N LYS A 169 22.52 -2.59 -11.13
CA LYS A 169 22.13 -3.47 -12.25
C LYS A 169 21.27 -4.63 -11.75
N ALA A 170 21.70 -5.31 -10.69
CA ALA A 170 20.92 -6.40 -10.09
C ALA A 170 19.56 -5.92 -9.58
N PHE A 171 19.53 -4.73 -8.96
CA PHE A 171 18.27 -4.12 -8.53
C PHE A 171 17.33 -3.83 -9.71
N ASP A 172 17.84 -3.25 -10.80
CA ASP A 172 17.04 -2.94 -11.98
C ASP A 172 16.49 -4.20 -12.66
N GLU A 173 17.28 -5.28 -12.71
CA GLU A 173 16.87 -6.59 -13.21
C GLU A 173 15.75 -7.15 -12.33
N TYR A 174 15.94 -7.17 -11.02
CA TYR A 174 14.92 -7.61 -10.06
C TYR A 174 13.63 -6.78 -10.16
N ALA A 175 13.74 -5.46 -10.20
CA ALA A 175 12.57 -4.58 -10.27
C ALA A 175 11.70 -4.81 -11.52
N ARG A 176 12.29 -5.27 -12.64
CA ARG A 176 11.57 -5.62 -13.86
C ARG A 176 10.81 -6.94 -13.78
N THR A 177 11.19 -7.84 -12.88
CA THR A 177 10.49 -9.12 -12.69
C THR A 177 9.21 -8.98 -11.87
N LEU A 178 9.03 -7.85 -11.18
CA LEU A 178 7.90 -7.65 -10.29
C LEU A 178 6.66 -7.22 -11.07
N LEU A 179 5.58 -7.95 -10.91
CA LEU A 179 4.29 -7.70 -11.55
C LEU A 179 3.20 -7.47 -10.48
N PRO A 180 2.17 -6.70 -10.81
CA PRO A 180 1.00 -6.55 -9.96
C PRO A 180 0.16 -7.83 -9.97
N LEU A 181 -0.56 -8.11 -8.87
CA LEU A 181 -1.39 -9.30 -8.76
C LEU A 181 -2.74 -9.17 -9.49
N ALA A 182 -3.34 -7.98 -9.48
CA ALA A 182 -4.71 -7.78 -9.97
C ALA A 182 -4.81 -7.34 -11.43
N TYR A 183 -3.68 -7.04 -12.09
CA TYR A 183 -3.61 -6.56 -13.49
C TYR A 183 -2.22 -6.84 -14.08
N ASP A 184 -2.05 -6.69 -15.40
CA ASP A 184 -0.90 -7.24 -16.11
C ASP A 184 0.40 -6.43 -15.96
N ASP A 185 0.31 -5.10 -15.91
CA ASP A 185 1.48 -4.22 -15.88
C ASP A 185 1.21 -2.93 -15.10
N PHE A 186 2.15 -2.55 -14.22
CA PHE A 186 2.05 -1.37 -13.37
C PHE A 186 1.92 -0.06 -14.16
N PHE A 187 2.80 0.12 -15.15
CA PHE A 187 2.86 1.38 -15.89
C PHE A 187 1.73 1.50 -16.90
N ALA A 188 1.36 0.40 -17.56
CA ALA A 188 0.24 0.38 -18.49
C ALA A 188 -1.07 0.71 -17.76
N ALA A 189 -1.33 0.07 -16.63
CA ALA A 189 -2.51 0.34 -15.83
C ALA A 189 -2.54 1.77 -15.30
N ALA A 190 -1.44 2.26 -14.73
CA ALA A 190 -1.34 3.63 -14.25
C ALA A 190 -1.53 4.66 -15.37
N LYS A 191 -0.85 4.49 -16.51
CA LYS A 191 -0.98 5.42 -17.67
C LYS A 191 -2.42 5.48 -18.20
N SER A 192 -3.13 4.34 -18.22
CA SER A 192 -4.54 4.30 -18.64
C SER A 192 -5.48 5.03 -17.66
N ALA A 193 -5.09 5.11 -16.39
CA ALA A 193 -5.85 5.74 -15.31
C ALA A 193 -5.49 7.22 -15.11
N MET A 194 -4.32 7.66 -15.60
CA MET A 194 -3.79 8.99 -15.30
C MET A 194 -4.70 10.13 -15.80
N LYS A 195 -4.86 11.13 -14.93
CA LYS A 195 -5.53 12.42 -15.16
C LYS A 195 -4.55 13.56 -14.86
N PRO A 196 -4.88 14.82 -15.22
CA PRO A 196 -4.02 15.97 -14.89
C PRO A 196 -3.62 16.05 -13.41
N ARG A 197 -4.52 15.71 -12.49
CA ARG A 197 -4.22 15.67 -11.04
C ARG A 197 -3.07 14.72 -10.69
N HIS A 198 -2.99 13.57 -11.34
CA HIS A 198 -1.91 12.61 -11.10
C HIS A 198 -0.54 13.14 -11.53
N ARG A 199 -0.47 13.94 -12.59
CA ARG A 199 0.79 14.61 -12.97
C ARG A 199 1.28 15.52 -11.85
N THR A 200 0.38 16.30 -11.25
CA THR A 200 0.71 17.15 -10.08
C THR A 200 1.18 16.32 -8.88
N MET A 201 0.53 15.18 -8.62
CA MET A 201 0.93 14.26 -7.54
C MET A 201 2.33 13.68 -7.79
N LEU A 202 2.61 13.23 -9.02
CA LEU A 202 3.89 12.64 -9.41
C LEU A 202 5.04 13.66 -9.40
N HIS A 203 4.79 14.92 -9.76
CA HIS A 203 5.81 15.98 -9.69
C HIS A 203 6.37 16.16 -8.27
N LYS A 204 5.56 15.95 -7.23
CA LYS A 204 6.01 15.99 -5.84
C LYS A 204 7.01 14.89 -5.48
N LEU A 205 7.09 13.85 -6.31
CA LEU A 205 7.99 12.71 -6.09
C LEU A 205 9.33 12.83 -6.83
N LEU A 206 9.53 13.82 -7.66
CA LEU A 206 10.77 13.94 -8.46
C LEU A 206 12.02 14.13 -7.59
N ASP A 207 11.86 14.82 -6.45
CA ASP A 207 12.89 15.04 -5.43
C ASP A 207 12.47 14.48 -4.06
N PHE A 208 11.65 13.43 -4.06
CA PHE A 208 11.12 12.82 -2.84
C PHE A 208 12.21 12.13 -2.04
N HIS A 209 12.20 12.37 -0.73
CA HIS A 209 13.02 11.67 0.25
C HIS A 209 12.17 11.20 1.42
N PHE A 210 12.47 10.01 1.94
CA PHE A 210 11.81 9.51 3.13
C PHE A 210 12.20 10.30 4.37
N ASP A 211 11.22 10.64 5.21
CA ASP A 211 11.49 11.22 6.53
C ASP A 211 11.99 10.13 7.49
N ARG A 212 13.31 10.08 7.64
CA ARG A 212 14.00 9.13 8.53
C ARG A 212 13.79 9.44 10.01
N ARG A 213 13.31 10.64 10.35
CA ARG A 213 13.00 11.05 11.73
C ARG A 213 11.62 10.58 12.17
N ALA A 214 10.75 10.16 11.25
CA ALA A 214 9.43 9.62 11.56
C ALA A 214 9.48 8.33 12.39
N THR A 215 10.62 7.66 12.43
CA THR A 215 10.83 6.45 13.21
C THR A 215 12.28 6.33 13.70
N ARG A 216 12.49 5.69 14.85
CA ARG A 216 13.82 5.25 15.30
C ARG A 216 14.29 3.94 14.63
N TYR A 217 13.40 3.28 13.90
CA TYR A 217 13.66 2.03 13.19
C TYR A 217 13.71 2.33 11.70
N ASN A 218 14.92 2.42 11.12
CA ASN A 218 15.08 2.68 9.71
C ASN A 218 15.68 1.49 8.98
N LEU A 219 15.40 1.38 7.68
CA LEU A 219 16.13 0.49 6.79
C LEU A 219 17.60 0.93 6.70
N PRO A 220 18.54 0.02 6.32
CA PRO A 220 19.91 0.39 6.01
C PRO A 220 19.95 1.55 5.00
N PRO A 221 20.89 2.51 5.16
CA PRO A 221 20.92 3.74 4.32
C PRO A 221 21.02 3.49 2.82
N ASN A 222 21.80 2.48 2.40
CA ASN A 222 21.95 2.06 1.01
C ASN A 222 20.63 1.56 0.42
N ARG A 223 19.93 0.67 1.13
CA ARG A 223 18.61 0.16 0.75
C ARG A 223 17.60 1.30 0.62
N LEU A 224 17.50 2.16 1.62
CA LEU A 224 16.56 3.27 1.61
C LEU A 224 16.82 4.24 0.46
N LYS A 225 18.10 4.57 0.20
CA LYS A 225 18.50 5.42 -0.92
C LYS A 225 18.16 4.80 -2.28
N MET A 226 18.32 3.48 -2.43
CA MET A 226 17.96 2.76 -3.65
C MET A 226 16.44 2.85 -3.91
N ILE A 227 15.63 2.63 -2.86
CA ILE A 227 14.17 2.73 -2.94
C ILE A 227 13.73 4.17 -3.27
N GLU A 228 14.34 5.19 -2.64
CA GLU A 228 14.07 6.61 -2.96
C GLU A 228 14.29 6.91 -4.44
N LYS A 229 15.43 6.49 -4.98
CA LYS A 229 15.75 6.66 -6.41
C LYS A 229 14.73 5.95 -7.30
N GLU A 230 14.30 4.77 -6.92
CA GLU A 230 13.34 4.01 -7.71
C GLU A 230 11.95 4.65 -7.68
N VAL A 231 11.47 5.14 -6.54
CA VAL A 231 10.23 5.93 -6.45
C VAL A 231 10.29 7.14 -7.39
N GLN A 232 11.40 7.89 -7.35
CA GLN A 232 11.61 9.04 -8.23
C GLN A 232 11.66 8.61 -9.71
N ARG A 233 12.36 7.51 -10.04
CA ARG A 233 12.43 6.99 -11.41
C ARG A 233 11.05 6.58 -11.94
N ARG A 234 10.27 5.85 -11.14
CA ARG A 234 8.93 5.41 -11.52
C ARG A 234 7.99 6.60 -11.73
N ALA A 235 8.11 7.64 -10.91
CA ALA A 235 7.37 8.89 -11.13
C ALA A 235 7.74 9.56 -12.46
N ARG A 236 9.06 9.62 -12.82
CA ARG A 236 9.51 10.15 -14.12
C ARG A 236 8.96 9.35 -15.30
N VAL A 237 8.98 8.00 -15.21
CA VAL A 237 8.45 7.11 -16.27
C VAL A 237 6.95 7.31 -16.49
N LEU A 238 6.20 7.65 -15.44
CA LEU A 238 4.78 7.95 -15.55
C LEU A 238 4.53 9.35 -16.12
N LEU A 239 5.42 10.29 -15.88
CA LEU A 239 5.31 11.66 -16.42
C LEU A 239 5.63 11.75 -17.91
N GLY A 240 6.40 10.82 -18.46
CA GLY A 240 6.82 10.72 -19.87
C GLY A 240 8.16 11.31 -20.07
#